data_0bd319caf8587db5a86d1a54ec9715e3
#
_entry.id   0bd319caf8587db5a86d1a54ec9715e3
#
_cell.length_a   1.000
_cell.length_b   1.000
_cell.length_c   1.000
_cell.angle_alpha   90.00
_cell.angle_beta   90.00
_cell.angle_gamma   90.00
#
_symmetry.space_group_name_H-M   'P 1'
#
loop_
_entity.id
_entity.type
_entity.pdbx_description
1 polymer ?
#
loop_
_entity_poly.entity_id
_entity_poly.type
_entity_poly.pdbx_seq_one_letter_code
_entity_poly.pdbx_strand_id
1 'polypeptide(L)'
;LAKRGIAVVRYEKRTKAYGAACVPAGRELDYDTEAVDDAVAIVEQVRALPELAPDSVYVLGHSLGGTLAPRIAGRSKGLAGIIILAGLARSLEDALEEQFYYTSSLTDSSVNVKVQLGELKQQLANVKKLGTEEFDETISLPLGQPRSYWLFANAYKPVEVAAKLKLPIFVLQGERDYQVTME
;
A
#
# COMPACT_ATOMS: atom_id res chain seq x y z
N LEU A 1 17.96 -16.43 4.96
CA LEU A 1 18.32 -15.94 3.63
C LEU A 1 19.84 -15.73 3.53
N ALA A 2 20.48 -14.94 4.39
CA ALA A 2 21.93 -14.65 4.31
C ALA A 2 22.81 -15.91 4.25
N LYS A 3 22.53 -16.93 5.06
CA LYS A 3 23.23 -18.23 5.02
C LYS A 3 23.15 -18.96 3.66
N ARG A 4 22.26 -18.53 2.79
CA ARG A 4 22.08 -19.05 1.42
C ARG A 4 22.55 -18.08 0.34
N GLY A 5 23.37 -17.10 0.69
CA GLY A 5 23.90 -16.11 -0.26
C GLY A 5 22.88 -15.10 -0.75
N ILE A 6 21.75 -14.91 -0.04
CA ILE A 6 20.74 -13.93 -0.40
C ILE A 6 20.89 -12.71 0.50
N ALA A 7 21.30 -11.58 -0.07
CA ALA A 7 21.30 -10.30 0.60
C ALA A 7 19.86 -9.77 0.76
N VAL A 8 19.57 -9.18 1.91
CA VAL A 8 18.27 -8.55 2.18
C VAL A 8 18.51 -7.12 2.60
N VAL A 9 17.95 -6.20 1.82
CA VAL A 9 17.94 -4.77 2.14
C VAL A 9 16.54 -4.42 2.66
N ARG A 10 16.50 -3.75 3.80
CA ARG A 10 15.29 -3.18 4.38
C ARG A 10 15.60 -1.80 4.91
N TYR A 11 14.62 -0.94 4.89
CA TYR A 11 14.75 0.45 5.32
C TYR A 11 13.57 0.86 6.19
N GLU A 12 13.72 1.94 6.90
CA GLU A 12 12.63 2.53 7.67
C GLU A 12 11.78 3.40 6.75
N LYS A 13 10.48 3.19 6.78
CA LYS A 13 9.53 3.98 5.99
C LYS A 13 9.62 5.46 6.38
N ARG A 14 9.65 6.36 5.39
CA ARG A 14 9.84 7.80 5.64
C ARG A 14 8.79 8.41 6.58
N THR A 15 7.54 7.97 6.50
CA THR A 15 6.48 8.42 7.41
C THR A 15 6.77 8.05 8.86
N LYS A 16 7.41 6.90 9.10
CA LYS A 16 7.83 6.50 10.44
C LYS A 16 9.12 7.23 10.88
N ALA A 17 10.05 7.43 9.96
CA ALA A 17 11.35 8.06 10.27
C ALA A 17 11.23 9.57 10.51
N TYR A 18 10.38 10.25 9.76
CA TYR A 18 10.32 11.72 9.71
C TYR A 18 8.95 12.30 10.07
N GLY A 19 7.92 11.48 10.31
CA GLY A 19 6.57 11.94 10.62
C GLY A 19 6.03 12.91 9.57
N ALA A 20 5.51 14.05 10.00
CA ALA A 20 4.95 15.07 9.11
C ALA A 20 5.99 15.69 8.15
N ALA A 21 7.27 15.64 8.48
CA ALA A 21 8.36 16.16 7.61
C ALA A 21 8.75 15.18 6.49
N CYS A 22 8.06 14.06 6.35
CA CYS A 22 8.37 13.04 5.35
C CYS A 22 8.05 13.44 3.90
N VAL A 23 7.17 14.42 3.72
CA VAL A 23 6.73 14.87 2.40
C VAL A 23 7.65 15.96 1.88
N PRO A 24 8.28 15.79 0.70
CA PRO A 24 9.11 16.82 0.12
C PRO A 24 8.35 18.13 -0.14
N ALA A 25 9.05 19.25 -0.08
CA ALA A 25 8.45 20.55 -0.36
C ALA A 25 7.78 20.59 -1.74
N GLY A 26 6.57 21.13 -1.81
CA GLY A 26 5.78 21.20 -3.05
C GLY A 26 5.11 19.90 -3.49
N ARG A 27 5.17 18.86 -2.66
CA ARG A 27 4.44 17.59 -2.88
C ARG A 27 3.42 17.35 -1.78
N GLU A 28 2.46 16.49 -2.05
CA GLU A 28 1.48 16.01 -1.09
C GLU A 28 1.75 14.55 -0.73
N LEU A 29 1.20 14.10 0.38
CA LEU A 29 1.28 12.70 0.79
C LEU A 29 0.36 11.86 -0.09
N ASP A 30 0.95 10.91 -0.80
CA ASP A 30 0.31 9.88 -1.59
C ASP A 30 1.12 8.58 -1.52
N TYR A 31 0.73 7.54 -2.23
CA TYR A 31 1.47 6.27 -2.25
C TYR A 31 2.89 6.41 -2.82
N ASP A 32 3.10 7.31 -3.78
CA ASP A 32 4.43 7.52 -4.35
C ASP A 32 5.35 8.18 -3.33
N THR A 33 4.91 9.27 -2.72
CA THR A 33 5.68 9.99 -1.71
C THR A 33 5.82 9.21 -0.41
N GLU A 34 4.87 8.36 -0.08
CA GLU A 34 4.93 7.56 1.13
C GLU A 34 5.91 6.38 1.04
N ALA A 35 5.95 5.69 -0.09
CA ALA A 35 6.64 4.41 -0.18
C ALA A 35 7.33 4.11 -1.52
N VAL A 36 6.71 4.46 -2.65
CA VAL A 36 7.18 3.99 -3.96
C VAL A 36 8.49 4.66 -4.35
N ASP A 37 8.61 5.98 -4.14
CA ASP A 37 9.81 6.74 -4.51
C ASP A 37 11.07 6.21 -3.80
N ASP A 38 10.96 5.91 -2.50
CA ASP A 38 12.07 5.34 -1.74
C ASP A 38 12.42 3.94 -2.21
N ALA A 39 11.42 3.10 -2.46
CA ALA A 39 11.66 1.73 -2.92
C ALA A 39 12.38 1.71 -4.29
N VAL A 40 11.95 2.57 -5.23
CA VAL A 40 12.59 2.71 -6.55
C VAL A 40 14.03 3.17 -6.40
N ALA A 41 14.30 4.20 -5.57
CA ALA A 41 15.65 4.68 -5.33
C ALA A 41 16.56 3.61 -4.70
N ILE A 42 16.03 2.81 -3.77
CA ILE A 42 16.77 1.72 -3.16
C ILE A 42 17.06 0.61 -4.17
N VAL A 43 16.13 0.26 -5.04
CA VAL A 43 16.38 -0.71 -6.12
C VAL A 43 17.57 -0.26 -7.00
N GLU A 44 17.61 1.02 -7.37
CA GLU A 44 18.71 1.57 -8.16
C GLU A 44 20.05 1.47 -7.42
N GLN A 45 20.07 1.84 -6.14
CA GLN A 45 21.28 1.75 -5.30
C GLN A 45 21.76 0.31 -5.13
N VAL A 46 20.84 -0.63 -4.84
CA VAL A 46 21.17 -2.06 -4.67
C VAL A 46 21.76 -2.64 -5.94
N ARG A 47 21.20 -2.30 -7.09
CA ARG A 47 21.72 -2.77 -8.39
C ARG A 47 23.10 -2.19 -8.75
N ALA A 48 23.46 -1.07 -8.16
CA ALA A 48 24.79 -0.44 -8.35
C ALA A 48 25.87 -1.02 -7.44
N LEU A 49 25.53 -1.87 -6.46
CA LEU A 49 26.50 -2.47 -5.56
C LEU A 49 27.29 -3.59 -6.27
N PRO A 50 28.63 -3.48 -6.33
CA PRO A 50 29.46 -4.43 -7.07
C PRO A 50 29.47 -5.86 -6.49
N GLU A 51 29.12 -5.98 -5.20
CA GLU A 51 29.05 -7.26 -4.48
C GLU A 51 27.77 -8.05 -4.77
N LEU A 52 26.78 -7.44 -5.42
CA LEU A 52 25.48 -8.05 -5.68
C LEU A 52 25.31 -8.32 -7.17
N ALA A 53 24.51 -9.35 -7.49
CA ALA A 53 24.14 -9.67 -8.86
C ALA A 53 23.02 -8.71 -9.33
N PRO A 54 23.29 -7.74 -10.22
CA PRO A 54 22.32 -6.70 -10.58
C PRO A 54 21.08 -7.24 -11.31
N ASP A 55 21.19 -8.40 -11.93
CA ASP A 55 20.08 -9.05 -12.64
C ASP A 55 19.30 -10.05 -11.76
N SER A 56 19.62 -10.12 -10.48
CA SER A 56 18.96 -10.99 -9.49
C SER A 56 18.33 -10.20 -8.35
N VAL A 57 17.88 -8.97 -8.60
CA VAL A 57 17.23 -8.10 -7.61
C VAL A 57 15.72 -8.29 -7.68
N TYR A 58 15.12 -8.58 -6.54
CA TYR A 58 13.68 -8.74 -6.35
C TYR A 58 13.15 -7.71 -5.38
N VAL A 59 11.93 -7.24 -5.59
CA VAL A 59 11.18 -6.47 -4.60
C VAL A 59 10.20 -7.39 -3.89
N LEU A 60 10.25 -7.41 -2.55
CA LEU A 60 9.27 -8.07 -1.72
C LEU A 60 8.47 -7.01 -0.99
N GLY A 61 7.17 -6.99 -1.22
CA GLY A 61 6.23 -6.11 -0.54
C GLY A 61 5.24 -6.89 0.33
N HIS A 62 4.93 -6.37 1.52
CA HIS A 62 3.92 -6.91 2.41
C HIS A 62 2.82 -5.88 2.66
N SER A 63 1.55 -6.30 2.68
CA SER A 63 0.38 -5.43 2.91
C SER A 63 0.38 -4.26 1.89
N LEU A 64 0.40 -3.01 2.33
CA LEU A 64 0.53 -1.86 1.43
C LEU A 64 1.73 -1.99 0.49
N GLY A 65 2.89 -2.47 0.97
CA GLY A 65 4.06 -2.73 0.13
C GLY A 65 3.79 -3.81 -0.93
N GLY A 66 2.99 -4.81 -0.63
CA GLY A 66 2.52 -5.83 -1.57
C GLY A 66 1.59 -5.24 -2.64
N THR A 67 0.65 -4.38 -2.22
CA THR A 67 -0.23 -3.62 -3.11
C THR A 67 0.56 -2.73 -4.07
N LEU A 68 1.66 -2.12 -3.59
CA LEU A 68 2.49 -1.19 -4.38
C LEU A 68 3.62 -1.86 -5.15
N ALA A 69 3.94 -3.14 -4.89
CA ALA A 69 5.02 -3.85 -5.58
C ALA A 69 4.91 -3.82 -7.12
N PRO A 70 3.73 -3.95 -7.73
CA PRO A 70 3.59 -3.79 -9.18
C PRO A 70 3.97 -2.39 -9.67
N ARG A 71 3.60 -1.33 -8.93
CA ARG A 71 3.95 0.05 -9.28
C ARG A 71 5.45 0.31 -9.13
N ILE A 72 6.05 -0.20 -8.06
CA ILE A 72 7.51 -0.12 -7.86
C ILE A 72 8.22 -0.81 -9.03
N ALA A 73 7.77 -2.01 -9.41
CA ALA A 73 8.35 -2.74 -10.54
C ALA A 73 8.19 -2.01 -11.87
N GLY A 74 7.03 -1.40 -12.11
CA GLY A 74 6.80 -0.61 -13.33
C GLY A 74 7.66 0.65 -13.43
N ARG A 75 8.13 1.18 -12.30
CA ARG A 75 9.02 2.35 -12.23
C ARG A 75 10.51 1.99 -12.08
N SER A 76 10.82 0.74 -11.75
CA SER A 76 12.19 0.25 -11.59
C SER A 76 12.67 -0.44 -12.87
N LYS A 77 13.95 -0.32 -13.17
CA LYS A 77 14.57 -1.05 -14.30
C LYS A 77 15.29 -2.30 -13.80
N GLY A 78 15.22 -3.39 -14.57
CA GLY A 78 16.05 -4.58 -14.39
C GLY A 78 15.76 -5.37 -13.11
N LEU A 79 14.53 -5.36 -12.61
CA LEU A 79 14.12 -6.30 -11.59
C LEU A 79 13.97 -7.70 -12.17
N ALA A 80 14.41 -8.72 -11.41
CA ALA A 80 14.22 -10.12 -11.74
C ALA A 80 12.80 -10.62 -11.45
N GLY A 81 12.09 -9.98 -10.55
CA GLY A 81 10.71 -10.28 -10.20
C GLY A 81 10.22 -9.53 -8.98
N ILE A 82 8.95 -9.75 -8.63
CA ILE A 82 8.35 -9.23 -7.40
C ILE A 82 7.71 -10.35 -6.59
N ILE A 83 7.71 -10.16 -5.26
CA ILE A 83 7.08 -11.06 -4.30
C ILE A 83 6.04 -10.23 -3.54
N ILE A 84 4.79 -10.63 -3.64
CA ILE A 84 3.64 -9.97 -3.03
C ILE A 84 3.17 -10.81 -1.84
N LEU A 85 3.28 -10.27 -0.64
CA LEU A 85 2.75 -10.88 0.56
C LEU A 85 1.53 -10.08 1.03
N ALA A 86 0.35 -10.70 1.02
CA ALA A 86 -0.89 -10.07 1.46
C ALA A 86 -1.11 -8.66 0.88
N GLY A 87 -0.97 -8.51 -0.45
CA GLY A 87 -1.22 -7.26 -1.15
C GLY A 87 -2.68 -7.15 -1.58
N LEU A 88 -3.31 -5.98 -1.36
CA LEU A 88 -4.68 -5.73 -1.79
C LEU A 88 -4.79 -5.76 -3.31
N ALA A 89 -5.76 -6.53 -3.81
CA ALA A 89 -6.15 -6.56 -5.23
C ALA A 89 -7.37 -5.69 -5.51
N ARG A 90 -8.12 -5.31 -4.48
CA ARG A 90 -9.35 -4.50 -4.52
C ARG A 90 -9.14 -3.10 -3.93
N SER A 91 -10.21 -2.33 -3.83
CA SER A 91 -10.15 -0.96 -3.29
C SER A 91 -9.78 -0.95 -1.81
N LEU A 92 -9.09 0.12 -1.38
CA LEU A 92 -8.74 0.30 0.04
C LEU A 92 -10.00 0.53 0.87
N GLU A 93 -11.00 1.21 0.33
CA GLU A 93 -12.27 1.50 1.01
C GLU A 93 -13.01 0.22 1.39
N ASP A 94 -13.12 -0.72 0.44
CA ASP A 94 -13.82 -1.99 0.66
C ASP A 94 -13.06 -2.85 1.68
N ALA A 95 -11.73 -2.87 1.60
CA ALA A 95 -10.90 -3.57 2.57
C ALA A 95 -11.03 -3.01 3.99
N LEU A 96 -11.06 -1.68 4.14
CA LEU A 96 -11.22 -1.04 5.45
C LEU A 96 -12.59 -1.31 6.07
N GLU A 97 -13.65 -1.27 5.27
CA GLU A 97 -14.99 -1.58 5.75
C GLU A 97 -15.06 -3.02 6.28
N GLU A 98 -14.52 -3.97 5.54
CA GLU A 98 -14.49 -5.39 5.93
C GLU A 98 -13.63 -5.64 7.16
N GLN A 99 -12.42 -5.06 7.23
CA GLN A 99 -11.55 -5.14 8.41
C GLN A 99 -12.25 -4.61 9.66
N PHE A 100 -12.99 -3.50 9.53
CA PHE A 100 -13.72 -2.92 10.65
C PHE A 100 -14.86 -3.85 11.11
N TYR A 101 -15.62 -4.43 10.19
CA TYR A 101 -16.66 -5.41 10.51
C TYR A 101 -16.06 -6.63 11.23
N TYR A 102 -14.97 -7.17 10.73
CA TYR A 102 -14.32 -8.32 11.33
C TYR A 102 -13.84 -8.01 12.76
N THR A 103 -13.09 -6.93 12.94
CA THR A 103 -12.55 -6.56 14.26
C THR A 103 -13.66 -6.20 15.24
N SER A 104 -14.73 -5.56 14.77
CA SER A 104 -15.90 -5.24 15.58
C SER A 104 -16.68 -6.47 16.02
N SER A 105 -16.67 -7.55 15.22
CA SER A 105 -17.31 -8.82 15.58
C SER A 105 -16.61 -9.57 16.71
N LEU A 106 -15.32 -9.25 16.92
CA LEU A 106 -14.52 -9.84 18.00
C LEU A 106 -14.63 -9.09 19.33
N THR A 107 -15.16 -7.88 19.30
CA THR A 107 -15.36 -7.04 20.47
C THR A 107 -16.85 -7.02 20.86
N ASP A 108 -17.12 -6.92 22.17
CA ASP A 108 -18.49 -6.85 22.66
C ASP A 108 -19.21 -5.65 21.99
N SER A 109 -20.44 -5.88 21.50
CA SER A 109 -21.20 -4.92 20.69
C SER A 109 -21.68 -3.72 21.52
N SER A 110 -20.74 -2.92 22.01
CA SER A 110 -21.00 -1.68 22.72
C SER A 110 -21.62 -0.62 21.77
N VAL A 111 -22.35 0.32 22.34
CA VAL A 111 -22.90 1.48 21.60
C VAL A 111 -21.81 2.20 20.81
N ASN A 112 -20.59 2.26 21.33
CA ASN A 112 -19.43 2.86 20.67
C ASN A 112 -19.06 2.22 19.32
N VAL A 113 -19.11 0.90 19.19
CA VAL A 113 -18.79 0.21 17.95
C VAL A 113 -19.77 0.60 16.83
N LYS A 114 -21.07 0.74 17.15
CA LYS A 114 -22.07 1.14 16.16
C LYS A 114 -21.88 2.58 15.68
N VAL A 115 -21.49 3.47 16.59
CA VAL A 115 -21.19 4.87 16.25
C VAL A 115 -19.97 4.94 15.34
N GLN A 116 -18.87 4.29 15.72
CA GLN A 116 -17.63 4.26 14.93
C GLN A 116 -17.85 3.65 13.55
N LEU A 117 -18.66 2.58 13.44
CA LEU A 117 -19.02 2.00 12.14
C LEU A 117 -19.82 2.99 11.30
N GLY A 118 -20.75 3.75 11.90
CA GLY A 118 -21.52 4.78 11.21
C GLY A 118 -20.62 5.89 10.65
N GLU A 119 -19.69 6.37 11.48
CA GLU A 119 -18.71 7.38 11.08
C GLU A 119 -17.80 6.88 9.95
N LEU A 120 -17.26 5.66 10.08
CA LEU A 120 -16.42 5.07 9.02
C LEU A 120 -17.18 4.94 7.70
N LYS A 121 -18.42 4.47 7.73
CA LYS A 121 -19.25 4.37 6.52
C LYS A 121 -19.48 5.71 5.86
N GLN A 122 -19.74 6.75 6.65
CA GLN A 122 -19.92 8.11 6.14
C GLN A 122 -18.62 8.61 5.48
N GLN A 123 -17.48 8.39 6.13
CA GLN A 123 -16.17 8.75 5.59
C GLN A 123 -15.87 8.00 4.27
N LEU A 124 -16.08 6.68 4.23
CA LEU A 124 -15.85 5.86 3.03
C LEU A 124 -16.78 6.24 1.88
N ALA A 125 -18.06 6.55 2.18
CA ALA A 125 -19.00 7.05 1.18
C ALA A 125 -18.55 8.40 0.61
N ASN A 126 -17.98 9.26 1.44
CA ASN A 126 -17.43 10.54 1.02
C ASN A 126 -16.15 10.39 0.17
N VAL A 127 -15.29 9.43 0.50
CA VAL A 127 -14.11 9.07 -0.31
C VAL A 127 -14.51 8.71 -1.74
N LYS A 128 -15.59 7.96 -1.93
CA LYS A 128 -16.11 7.58 -3.27
C LYS A 128 -16.57 8.79 -4.10
N LYS A 129 -16.82 9.93 -3.47
CA LYS A 129 -17.22 11.20 -4.11
C LYS A 129 -16.05 12.13 -4.40
N LEU A 130 -14.84 11.77 -4.04
CA LEU A 130 -13.64 12.56 -4.30
C LEU A 130 -13.52 12.91 -5.79
N GLY A 131 -13.31 14.20 -6.07
CA GLY A 131 -13.22 14.72 -7.43
C GLY A 131 -14.56 15.06 -8.08
N THR A 132 -15.68 14.92 -7.38
CA THR A 132 -17.01 15.36 -7.81
C THR A 132 -17.52 16.53 -6.96
N GLU A 133 -18.58 17.20 -7.40
CA GLU A 133 -19.26 18.27 -6.63
C GLU A 133 -19.99 17.75 -5.37
N GLU A 134 -20.19 16.45 -5.28
CA GLU A 134 -20.85 15.82 -4.15
C GLU A 134 -19.91 15.54 -2.95
N PHE A 135 -18.61 15.80 -3.11
CA PHE A 135 -17.64 15.62 -2.03
C PHE A 135 -17.87 16.66 -0.93
N ASP A 136 -18.05 16.19 0.31
CA ASP A 136 -18.25 17.03 1.47
C ASP A 136 -16.93 17.24 2.23
N GLU A 137 -16.40 18.48 2.18
CA GLU A 137 -15.14 18.83 2.85
C GLU A 137 -15.26 18.90 4.38
N THR A 138 -16.48 18.89 4.93
CA THR A 138 -16.70 18.89 6.39
C THR A 138 -16.55 17.48 6.99
N ILE A 139 -16.62 16.43 6.17
CA ILE A 139 -16.45 15.05 6.61
C ILE A 139 -14.97 14.69 6.55
N SER A 140 -14.38 14.34 7.70
CA SER A 140 -12.99 13.90 7.78
C SER A 140 -12.77 12.64 6.94
N LEU A 141 -11.60 12.54 6.31
CA LEU A 141 -11.21 11.35 5.55
C LEU A 141 -10.72 10.24 6.48
N PRO A 142 -10.92 8.96 6.12
CA PRO A 142 -10.53 7.84 6.97
C PRO A 142 -9.02 7.81 7.22
N LEU A 143 -8.60 7.17 8.31
CA LEU A 143 -7.21 7.01 8.71
C LEU A 143 -6.42 8.33 8.91
N GLY A 144 -7.09 9.48 8.94
CA GLY A 144 -6.43 10.79 9.00
C GLY A 144 -5.55 11.10 7.77
N GLN A 145 -5.76 10.40 6.65
CA GLN A 145 -4.99 10.62 5.44
C GLN A 145 -5.54 11.80 4.62
N PRO A 146 -4.68 12.57 3.94
CA PRO A 146 -5.09 13.71 3.14
C PRO A 146 -5.85 13.30 1.88
N ARG A 147 -6.52 14.27 1.25
CA ARG A 147 -7.26 14.08 0.00
C ARG A 147 -6.41 13.47 -1.12
N SER A 148 -5.18 13.92 -1.28
CA SER A 148 -4.23 13.41 -2.27
C SER A 148 -3.98 11.91 -2.16
N TYR A 149 -3.88 11.41 -0.92
CA TYR A 149 -3.72 9.99 -0.64
C TYR A 149 -4.90 9.16 -1.17
N TRP A 150 -6.11 9.60 -0.88
CA TRP A 150 -7.33 8.91 -1.29
C TRP A 150 -7.60 9.02 -2.78
N LEU A 151 -7.31 10.18 -3.40
CA LEU A 151 -7.36 10.32 -4.86
C LEU A 151 -6.41 9.34 -5.54
N PHE A 152 -5.21 9.17 -4.99
CA PHE A 152 -4.26 8.21 -5.50
C PHE A 152 -4.76 6.76 -5.31
N ALA A 153 -5.24 6.42 -4.11
CA ALA A 153 -5.76 5.09 -3.79
C ALA A 153 -6.91 4.68 -4.73
N ASN A 154 -7.84 5.61 -4.99
CA ASN A 154 -8.98 5.38 -5.88
C ASN A 154 -8.55 5.17 -7.34
N ALA A 155 -7.53 5.90 -7.79
CA ALA A 155 -7.03 5.82 -9.16
C ALA A 155 -6.13 4.60 -9.40
N TYR A 156 -5.44 4.11 -8.39
CA TYR A 156 -4.48 3.03 -8.51
C TYR A 156 -5.17 1.66 -8.58
N LYS A 157 -4.89 0.91 -9.64
CA LYS A 157 -5.44 -0.44 -9.88
C LYS A 157 -4.28 -1.45 -9.92
N PRO A 158 -3.92 -2.05 -8.77
CA PRO A 158 -2.72 -2.90 -8.65
C PRO A 158 -2.74 -4.10 -9.61
N VAL A 159 -3.89 -4.73 -9.81
CA VAL A 159 -4.04 -5.88 -10.73
C VAL A 159 -3.80 -5.48 -12.17
N GLU A 160 -4.35 -4.32 -12.61
CA GLU A 160 -4.13 -3.84 -13.98
C GLU A 160 -2.67 -3.45 -14.24
N VAL A 161 -1.99 -2.91 -13.21
CA VAL A 161 -0.56 -2.60 -13.30
C VAL A 161 0.25 -3.89 -13.36
N ALA A 162 -0.05 -4.86 -12.49
CA ALA A 162 0.61 -6.16 -12.47
C ALA A 162 0.47 -6.90 -13.81
N ALA A 163 -0.71 -6.88 -14.42
CA ALA A 163 -0.98 -7.54 -15.70
C ALA A 163 -0.13 -7.00 -16.88
N LYS A 164 0.38 -5.78 -16.77
CA LYS A 164 1.25 -5.16 -17.80
C LYS A 164 2.73 -5.47 -17.61
N LEU A 165 3.11 -6.02 -16.46
CA LEU A 165 4.50 -6.36 -16.17
C LEU A 165 4.93 -7.61 -16.96
N LYS A 166 6.19 -7.59 -17.43
CA LYS A 166 6.80 -8.72 -18.15
C LYS A 166 7.88 -9.40 -17.31
N LEU A 167 7.65 -9.48 -16.00
CA LEU A 167 8.56 -10.13 -15.06
C LEU A 167 7.78 -11.13 -14.19
N PRO A 168 8.44 -12.11 -13.56
CA PRO A 168 7.82 -13.05 -12.65
C PRO A 168 7.18 -12.35 -11.44
N ILE A 169 5.96 -12.78 -11.11
CA ILE A 169 5.24 -12.33 -9.92
C ILE A 169 4.94 -13.55 -9.06
N PHE A 170 5.39 -13.53 -7.82
CA PHE A 170 5.08 -14.56 -6.85
C PHE A 170 4.17 -13.98 -5.77
N VAL A 171 3.00 -14.59 -5.57
CA VAL A 171 1.99 -14.13 -4.61
C VAL A 171 1.85 -15.14 -3.49
N LEU A 172 1.88 -14.66 -2.27
CA LEU A 172 1.60 -15.41 -1.06
C LEU A 172 0.48 -14.72 -0.28
N GLN A 173 -0.57 -15.48 0.03
CA GLN A 173 -1.73 -15.01 0.77
C GLN A 173 -2.09 -16.00 1.87
N GLY A 174 -2.38 -15.49 3.07
CA GLY A 174 -2.85 -16.30 4.19
C GLY A 174 -4.36 -16.53 4.08
N GLU A 175 -4.80 -17.79 4.21
CA GLU A 175 -6.23 -18.14 4.18
C GLU A 175 -7.06 -17.49 5.30
N ARG A 176 -6.40 -17.13 6.41
CA ARG A 176 -7.03 -16.53 7.60
C ARG A 176 -6.69 -15.05 7.77
N ASP A 177 -6.17 -14.44 6.73
CA ASP A 177 -5.87 -13.01 6.76
C ASP A 177 -7.17 -12.21 6.64
N TYR A 178 -7.56 -11.58 7.75
CA TYR A 178 -8.76 -10.74 7.79
C TYR A 178 -8.51 -9.31 7.28
N GLN A 179 -7.26 -8.91 7.15
CA GLN A 179 -6.91 -7.57 6.66
C GLN A 179 -6.87 -7.54 5.14
N VAL A 180 -6.34 -8.59 4.55
CA VAL A 180 -6.33 -8.80 3.10
C VAL A 180 -6.86 -10.19 2.84
N THR A 181 -8.12 -10.28 2.47
CA THR A 181 -8.77 -11.57 2.19
C THR A 181 -8.33 -12.16 0.85
N MET A 182 -8.62 -13.42 0.63
CA MET A 182 -8.29 -14.13 -0.62
C MET A 182 -9.19 -13.73 -1.80
N GLU A 183 -10.25 -12.96 -1.55
CA GLU A 183 -11.21 -12.49 -2.56
C GLU A 183 -10.76 -11.21 -3.24
#